data_67bf7f2be257f71ab91a94c98056f930
#
_entry.id   67bf7f2be257f71ab91a94c98056f930
#
_cell.length_a   1.000
_cell.length_b   1.000
_cell.length_c   1.000
_cell.angle_alpha   90.00
_cell.angle_beta   90.00
_cell.angle_gamma   90.00
#
_symmetry.space_group_name_H-M   'P 1'
#
loop_
_entity.id
_entity.type
_entity.pdbx_description
1 polymer ?
#
loop_
_entity_poly.entity_id
_entity_poly.type
_entity_poly.pdbx_seq_one_letter_code
_entity_poly.pdbx_strand_id
1 'polypeptide(L)'
;MPASPLLNTHHKLQACLATLDDWQLPLHYGDPKAEYRALRHGFGLIDLSSRGLIRVEGRDRQRFLNAMLSNNTADLEPGQGCYATFLNPKGHMVTDLVVYAEEASYLLEVEPHIVATFLEAIDFFVISEDVTFTVETGKWAAVGMQGPNASDALVAASGEGSLRDLAPYGSRLCRFADHDVWVARRTYARETGYLLLASAAAAGALWQTIRQQGEAFDGCAVGLAALDTLRIESGMPRFGTDMTEATIPIEANLQEAISYTKGCYVGQEVIARIDARGHVNRQLVGLLLGDAALPEAGAKIFSPEREVGWITSATQSPAMSQTIALGYVRRESLAPGTPLQVRTEAGDVPATVSALPFDGG
;
A
#
# COMPACT_ATOMS: atom_id res chain seq x y z
N MET A 1 -14.99 15.49 10.45
CA MET A 1 -13.90 14.96 9.61
C MET A 1 -12.65 14.91 10.47
N PRO A 2 -11.97 13.80 10.56
CA PRO A 2 -10.69 13.73 11.21
C PRO A 2 -9.68 14.58 10.43
N ALA A 3 -8.84 15.33 11.15
CA ALA A 3 -7.82 16.17 10.54
C ALA A 3 -6.43 15.55 10.78
N SER A 4 -5.60 15.55 9.76
CA SER A 4 -4.21 15.15 9.92
C SER A 4 -3.50 16.01 10.97
N PRO A 5 -2.70 15.42 11.87
CA PRO A 5 -1.82 16.19 12.76
C PRO A 5 -0.88 17.14 12.02
N LEU A 6 -0.67 16.91 10.73
CA LEU A 6 0.19 17.74 9.85
C LEU A 6 -0.57 18.80 9.07
N LEU A 7 -1.90 18.94 9.23
CA LEU A 7 -2.71 19.86 8.43
C LEU A 7 -2.18 21.30 8.43
N ASN A 8 -1.77 21.81 9.59
CA ASN A 8 -1.17 23.16 9.69
C ASN A 8 0.17 23.26 8.92
N THR A 9 0.93 22.19 8.86
CA THR A 9 2.18 22.10 8.08
C THR A 9 1.87 22.19 6.60
N HIS A 10 0.83 21.46 6.13
CA HIS A 10 0.40 21.48 4.74
C HIS A 10 -0.09 22.83 4.29
N HIS A 11 -0.86 23.53 5.13
CA HIS A 11 -1.28 24.92 4.85
C HIS A 11 -0.08 25.87 4.70
N LYS A 12 0.93 25.76 5.58
CA LYS A 12 2.15 26.58 5.47
C LYS A 12 2.94 26.27 4.20
N LEU A 13 2.90 25.05 3.72
CA LEU A 13 3.52 24.61 2.47
C LEU A 13 2.64 24.84 1.23
N GLN A 14 1.47 25.46 1.41
CA GLN A 14 0.52 25.76 0.33
C GLN A 14 0.07 24.51 -0.46
N ALA A 15 -0.08 23.38 0.23
CA ALA A 15 -0.54 22.14 -0.38
C ALA A 15 -1.95 22.28 -0.96
N CYS A 16 -2.16 21.74 -2.14
CA CYS A 16 -3.49 21.47 -2.67
C CYS A 16 -4.06 20.25 -1.94
N LEU A 17 -5.10 20.46 -1.14
CA LEU A 17 -5.71 19.40 -0.34
C LEU A 17 -6.88 18.77 -1.10
N ALA A 18 -7.04 17.44 -0.92
CA ALA A 18 -8.21 16.69 -1.34
C ALA A 18 -8.85 15.98 -0.14
N THR A 19 -10.15 15.72 -0.21
CA THR A 19 -10.84 14.88 0.76
C THR A 19 -10.82 13.44 0.27
N LEU A 20 -10.17 12.56 1.04
CA LEU A 20 -10.05 11.13 0.79
C LEU A 20 -10.46 10.38 2.05
N ASP A 21 -11.47 9.51 1.97
CA ASP A 21 -11.99 8.75 3.12
C ASP A 21 -12.25 9.65 4.34
N ASP A 22 -12.90 10.80 4.13
CA ASP A 22 -13.17 11.86 5.13
C ASP A 22 -11.94 12.59 5.68
N TRP A 23 -10.72 12.32 5.22
CA TRP A 23 -9.50 13.02 5.60
C TRP A 23 -9.13 14.12 4.61
N GLN A 24 -8.66 15.27 5.12
CA GLN A 24 -8.02 16.27 4.30
C GLN A 24 -6.52 16.01 4.19
N LEU A 25 -6.08 15.59 3.00
CA LEU A 25 -4.70 15.18 2.73
C LEU A 25 -4.13 15.93 1.52
N PRO A 26 -2.80 16.14 1.46
CA PRO A 26 -2.17 16.76 0.30
C PRO A 26 -2.32 15.89 -0.95
N LEU A 27 -2.96 16.44 -1.97
CA LEU A 27 -2.97 15.86 -3.31
C LEU A 27 -1.65 16.16 -4.02
N HIS A 28 -1.15 17.40 -3.88
CA HIS A 28 0.16 17.84 -4.35
C HIS A 28 0.58 19.14 -3.66
N TYR A 29 1.88 19.51 -3.78
CA TYR A 29 2.47 20.74 -3.25
C TYR A 29 2.89 21.71 -4.36
N GLY A 30 2.18 21.69 -5.48
CA GLY A 30 2.36 22.62 -6.59
C GLY A 30 2.68 21.95 -7.92
N ASP A 31 3.81 21.24 -8.03
CA ASP A 31 4.23 20.54 -9.26
C ASP A 31 4.26 19.02 -9.05
N PRO A 32 3.20 18.28 -9.40
CA PRO A 32 3.18 16.80 -9.29
C PRO A 32 4.29 16.10 -10.06
N LYS A 33 4.81 16.71 -11.15
CA LYS A 33 5.93 16.14 -11.92
C LYS A 33 7.27 16.28 -11.17
N ALA A 34 7.47 17.40 -10.46
CA ALA A 34 8.64 17.56 -9.60
C ALA A 34 8.58 16.61 -8.41
N GLU A 35 7.42 16.45 -7.79
CA GLU A 35 7.17 15.51 -6.71
C GLU A 35 7.42 14.05 -7.16
N TYR A 36 6.93 13.67 -8.32
CA TYR A 36 7.21 12.36 -8.92
C TYR A 36 8.72 12.15 -9.15
N ARG A 37 9.43 13.16 -9.67
CA ARG A 37 10.89 13.07 -9.86
C ARG A 37 11.64 12.89 -8.55
N ALA A 38 11.21 13.54 -7.46
CA ALA A 38 11.81 13.32 -6.14
C ALA A 38 11.62 11.88 -5.68
N LEU A 39 10.45 11.28 -5.86
CA LEU A 39 10.21 9.87 -5.55
C LEU A 39 11.11 8.91 -6.35
N ARG A 40 11.46 9.26 -7.58
CA ARG A 40 12.27 8.41 -8.49
C ARG A 40 13.77 8.58 -8.32
N HIS A 41 14.26 9.74 -7.90
CA HIS A 41 15.69 10.08 -7.92
C HIS A 41 16.22 10.56 -6.56
N GLY A 42 15.36 11.01 -5.67
CA GLY A 42 15.65 11.47 -4.32
C GLY A 42 14.79 10.73 -3.30
N PHE A 43 13.97 11.47 -2.55
CA PHE A 43 12.89 10.88 -1.76
C PHE A 43 11.72 11.85 -1.59
N GLY A 44 10.52 11.29 -1.40
CA GLY A 44 9.31 12.03 -1.03
C GLY A 44 8.97 11.87 0.43
N LEU A 45 8.53 12.95 1.06
CA LEU A 45 7.95 12.98 2.40
C LEU A 45 6.43 13.11 2.26
N ILE A 46 5.68 12.14 2.77
CA ILE A 46 4.25 11.93 2.46
C ILE A 46 3.46 11.88 3.76
N ASP A 47 2.30 12.56 3.81
CA ASP A 47 1.36 12.40 4.93
C ASP A 47 0.49 11.16 4.71
N LEU A 48 0.65 10.18 5.57
CA LEU A 48 -0.09 8.92 5.60
C LEU A 48 -0.94 8.79 6.88
N SER A 49 -1.25 9.91 7.56
CA SER A 49 -1.94 9.90 8.87
C SER A 49 -3.36 9.35 8.81
N SER A 50 -3.92 9.21 7.61
CA SER A 50 -5.22 8.52 7.41
C SER A 50 -5.13 7.01 7.47
N ARG A 51 -3.94 6.39 7.36
CA ARG A 51 -3.81 4.93 7.37
C ARG A 51 -4.50 4.33 8.58
N GLY A 52 -5.25 3.26 8.34
CA GLY A 52 -5.90 2.50 9.39
C GLY A 52 -4.85 1.82 10.26
N LEU A 53 -4.78 2.19 11.53
CA LEU A 53 -3.89 1.59 12.52
C LEU A 53 -4.74 0.93 13.60
N ILE A 54 -4.49 -0.36 13.83
CA ILE A 54 -5.24 -1.17 14.79
C ILE A 54 -4.25 -1.93 15.67
N ARG A 55 -4.29 -1.67 16.97
CA ARG A 55 -3.49 -2.40 17.96
C ARG A 55 -4.23 -3.66 18.39
N VAL A 56 -3.51 -4.78 18.46
CA VAL A 56 -4.03 -6.08 18.89
C VAL A 56 -3.27 -6.54 20.13
N GLU A 57 -4.00 -6.72 21.21
CA GLU A 57 -3.47 -7.11 22.52
C GLU A 57 -4.18 -8.39 23.03
N GLY A 58 -3.75 -8.92 24.17
CA GLY A 58 -4.31 -10.12 24.78
C GLY A 58 -3.38 -11.33 24.67
N ARG A 59 -3.61 -12.34 25.52
CA ARG A 59 -2.74 -13.52 25.61
C ARG A 59 -2.80 -14.40 24.36
N ASP A 60 -3.95 -14.43 23.70
CA ASP A 60 -4.22 -15.29 22.55
C ASP A 60 -3.90 -14.60 21.21
N ARG A 61 -3.48 -13.31 21.21
CA ARG A 61 -3.29 -12.47 20.00
C ARG A 61 -2.47 -13.15 18.88
N GLN A 62 -1.34 -13.80 19.25
CA GLN A 62 -0.44 -14.44 18.30
C GLN A 62 -1.11 -15.63 17.62
N ARG A 63 -1.66 -16.55 18.41
CA ARG A 63 -2.36 -17.73 17.91
C ARG A 63 -3.60 -17.34 17.09
N PHE A 64 -4.35 -16.34 17.56
CA PHE A 64 -5.56 -15.86 16.90
C PHE A 64 -5.23 -15.24 15.54
N LEU A 65 -4.32 -14.27 15.47
CA LEU A 65 -3.93 -13.66 14.21
C LEU A 65 -3.37 -14.68 13.23
N ASN A 66 -2.57 -15.63 13.72
CA ASN A 66 -2.06 -16.69 12.86
C ASN A 66 -3.15 -17.60 12.30
N ALA A 67 -4.26 -17.82 13.01
CA ALA A 67 -5.40 -18.57 12.50
C ALA A 67 -6.29 -17.76 11.54
N MET A 68 -6.26 -16.44 11.62
CA MET A 68 -7.11 -15.55 10.79
C MET A 68 -6.43 -15.13 9.49
N LEU A 69 -5.13 -14.85 9.51
CA LEU A 69 -4.41 -14.22 8.40
C LEU A 69 -3.72 -15.25 7.50
N SER A 70 -3.55 -14.92 6.23
CA SER A 70 -2.97 -15.81 5.22
C SER A 70 -1.45 -16.02 5.37
N ASN A 71 -0.74 -15.11 6.01
CA ASN A 71 0.70 -15.23 6.23
C ASN A 71 1.02 -15.72 7.65
N ASN A 72 2.25 -16.17 7.86
CA ASN A 72 2.70 -16.68 9.15
C ASN A 72 3.02 -15.52 10.10
N THR A 73 2.17 -15.32 11.09
CA THR A 73 2.37 -14.34 12.16
C THR A 73 2.82 -14.97 13.47
N ALA A 74 2.83 -16.32 13.57
CA ALA A 74 3.21 -17.00 14.79
C ALA A 74 4.73 -16.93 15.08
N ASP A 75 5.55 -16.85 14.03
CA ASP A 75 7.00 -16.85 14.14
C ASP A 75 7.60 -15.43 14.16
N LEU A 76 6.75 -14.39 14.13
CA LEU A 76 7.21 -12.99 14.19
C LEU A 76 7.72 -12.66 15.59
N GLU A 77 8.98 -12.26 15.67
CA GLU A 77 9.60 -11.69 16.86
C GLU A 77 9.34 -10.18 16.94
N PRO A 78 9.40 -9.56 18.13
CA PRO A 78 9.32 -8.11 18.26
C PRO A 78 10.27 -7.37 17.33
N GLY A 79 9.76 -6.38 16.61
CA GLY A 79 10.50 -5.66 15.57
C GLY A 79 10.44 -6.30 14.19
N GLN A 80 9.83 -7.46 14.04
CA GLN A 80 9.55 -8.07 12.74
C GLN A 80 8.11 -7.80 12.28
N GLY A 81 7.85 -8.01 11.00
CA GLY A 81 6.51 -7.88 10.43
C GLY A 81 6.34 -8.66 9.14
N CYS A 82 5.13 -8.75 8.67
CA CYS A 82 4.81 -9.37 7.38
C CYS A 82 3.60 -8.70 6.72
N TYR A 83 3.53 -8.85 5.41
CA TYR A 83 2.33 -8.54 4.63
C TYR A 83 1.41 -9.77 4.62
N ALA A 84 0.12 -9.56 4.81
CA ALA A 84 -0.86 -10.63 4.89
C ALA A 84 -2.21 -10.21 4.28
N THR A 85 -3.10 -11.16 4.09
CA THR A 85 -4.50 -10.91 3.77
C THR A 85 -5.41 -11.53 4.83
N PHE A 86 -6.53 -10.86 5.11
CA PHE A 86 -7.64 -11.45 5.82
C PHE A 86 -8.70 -11.86 4.80
N LEU A 87 -9.07 -13.14 4.81
CA LEU A 87 -9.99 -13.73 3.84
C LEU A 87 -11.30 -14.13 4.49
N ASN A 88 -12.34 -14.17 3.68
CA ASN A 88 -13.56 -14.87 4.05
C ASN A 88 -13.43 -16.39 3.79
N PRO A 89 -14.35 -17.24 4.29
CA PRO A 89 -14.28 -18.69 4.07
C PRO A 89 -14.31 -19.13 2.60
N LYS A 90 -14.69 -18.25 1.66
CA LYS A 90 -14.67 -18.52 0.21
C LYS A 90 -13.34 -18.13 -0.44
N GLY A 91 -12.34 -17.74 0.35
CA GLY A 91 -11.01 -17.33 -0.12
C GLY A 91 -10.94 -15.95 -0.78
N HIS A 92 -12.01 -15.17 -0.68
CA HIS A 92 -11.99 -13.77 -1.15
C HIS A 92 -11.47 -12.85 -0.05
N MET A 93 -10.85 -11.77 -0.45
CA MET A 93 -10.27 -10.78 0.47
C MET A 93 -11.36 -10.02 1.23
N VAL A 94 -11.19 -9.90 2.53
CA VAL A 94 -11.84 -8.85 3.33
C VAL A 94 -10.95 -7.61 3.28
N THR A 95 -9.64 -7.79 3.41
CA THR A 95 -8.60 -6.77 3.20
C THR A 95 -7.22 -7.40 3.04
N ASP A 96 -6.27 -6.61 2.57
CA ASP A 96 -4.83 -6.80 2.81
C ASP A 96 -4.39 -5.94 3.98
N LEU A 97 -3.29 -6.31 4.62
CA LEU A 97 -2.75 -5.60 5.79
C LEU A 97 -1.27 -5.90 6.00
N VAL A 98 -0.59 -5.00 6.68
CA VAL A 98 0.73 -5.28 7.24
C VAL A 98 0.59 -5.52 8.73
N VAL A 99 1.28 -6.54 9.22
CA VAL A 99 1.36 -6.91 10.64
C VAL A 99 2.75 -6.56 11.13
N TYR A 100 2.83 -5.79 12.21
CA TYR A 100 4.08 -5.49 12.90
C TYR A 100 4.02 -6.07 14.31
N ALA A 101 4.99 -6.90 14.67
CA ALA A 101 5.08 -7.49 16.00
C ALA A 101 5.81 -6.53 16.95
N GLU A 102 5.22 -6.32 18.12
CA GLU A 102 5.78 -5.59 19.25
C GLU A 102 5.89 -6.53 20.46
N GLU A 103 6.59 -6.13 21.53
CA GLU A 103 6.78 -6.95 22.75
C GLU A 103 5.46 -7.48 23.32
N ALA A 104 4.44 -6.63 23.44
CA ALA A 104 3.18 -6.96 24.10
C ALA A 104 1.96 -6.94 23.17
N SER A 105 2.11 -6.54 21.92
CA SER A 105 1.01 -6.31 20.97
C SER A 105 1.43 -6.59 19.53
N TYR A 106 0.46 -6.53 18.63
CA TYR A 106 0.70 -6.32 17.21
C TYR A 106 0.08 -5.00 16.79
N LEU A 107 0.72 -4.30 15.86
CA LEU A 107 0.15 -3.17 15.16
C LEU A 107 -0.21 -3.64 13.74
N LEU A 108 -1.47 -3.44 13.35
CA LEU A 108 -1.95 -3.72 11.99
C LEU A 108 -2.10 -2.42 11.24
N GLU A 109 -1.61 -2.38 9.99
CA GLU A 109 -1.81 -1.28 9.05
C GLU A 109 -2.74 -1.74 7.92
N VAL A 110 -3.85 -1.01 7.72
CA VAL A 110 -4.86 -1.27 6.67
C VAL A 110 -5.21 0.01 5.91
N GLU A 111 -5.97 -0.11 4.82
CA GLU A 111 -6.59 1.06 4.18
C GLU A 111 -7.61 1.72 5.14
N PRO A 112 -7.73 3.08 5.14
CA PRO A 112 -8.56 3.78 6.12
C PRO A 112 -10.04 3.40 6.07
N HIS A 113 -10.61 3.26 4.88
CA HIS A 113 -12.03 2.93 4.67
C HIS A 113 -12.42 1.52 5.12
N ILE A 114 -11.44 0.62 5.30
CA ILE A 114 -11.71 -0.79 5.64
C ILE A 114 -11.69 -1.07 7.14
N VAL A 115 -11.26 -0.14 7.99
CA VAL A 115 -11.11 -0.35 9.44
C VAL A 115 -12.37 -0.90 10.09
N ALA A 116 -13.52 -0.30 9.83
CA ALA A 116 -14.79 -0.74 10.40
C ALA A 116 -15.20 -2.14 9.92
N THR A 117 -15.13 -2.38 8.60
CA THR A 117 -15.45 -3.68 7.99
C THR A 117 -14.51 -4.78 8.48
N PHE A 118 -13.22 -4.48 8.62
CA PHE A 118 -12.25 -5.42 9.17
C PHE A 118 -12.59 -5.81 10.60
N LEU A 119 -12.89 -4.83 11.47
CA LEU A 119 -13.22 -5.08 12.86
C LEU A 119 -14.51 -5.89 13.00
N GLU A 120 -15.55 -5.56 12.25
CA GLU A 120 -16.80 -6.32 12.23
C GLU A 120 -16.58 -7.77 11.78
N ALA A 121 -15.81 -7.97 10.73
CA ALA A 121 -15.55 -9.30 10.18
C ALA A 121 -14.68 -10.17 11.10
N ILE A 122 -13.67 -9.59 11.76
CA ILE A 122 -12.76 -10.35 12.62
C ILE A 122 -13.39 -10.64 13.99
N ASP A 123 -14.23 -9.75 14.50
CA ASP A 123 -14.96 -9.92 15.77
C ASP A 123 -15.86 -11.17 15.77
N PHE A 124 -16.38 -11.53 14.60
CA PHE A 124 -17.17 -12.76 14.42
C PHE A 124 -16.41 -14.02 14.85
N PHE A 125 -15.09 -14.01 14.80
CA PHE A 125 -14.22 -15.15 15.15
C PHE A 125 -13.72 -15.10 16.60
N VAL A 126 -13.94 -14.00 17.32
CA VAL A 126 -13.57 -13.87 18.74
C VAL A 126 -14.71 -14.46 19.60
N ILE A 127 -14.54 -15.68 20.11
CA ILE A 127 -15.56 -16.40 20.90
C ILE A 127 -15.15 -16.49 22.37
N SER A 128 -13.94 -16.95 22.62
CA SER A 128 -13.39 -17.17 23.97
C SER A 128 -11.94 -16.73 24.10
N GLU A 129 -11.39 -16.23 23.03
CA GLU A 129 -10.01 -15.80 22.95
C GLU A 129 -9.81 -14.47 23.71
N ASP A 130 -8.73 -14.42 24.46
CA ASP A 130 -8.27 -13.19 25.11
C ASP A 130 -7.53 -12.32 24.09
N VAL A 131 -8.31 -11.61 23.26
CA VAL A 131 -7.83 -10.73 22.20
C VAL A 131 -8.66 -9.44 22.19
N THR A 132 -8.01 -8.30 22.10
CA THR A 132 -8.63 -6.98 22.02
C THR A 132 -8.08 -6.20 20.82
N PHE A 133 -8.97 -5.56 20.08
CA PHE A 133 -8.66 -4.71 18.94
C PHE A 133 -8.95 -3.25 19.30
N THR A 134 -7.93 -2.39 19.23
CA THR A 134 -8.06 -0.95 19.53
C THR A 134 -7.68 -0.13 18.32
N VAL A 135 -8.60 0.70 17.83
CA VAL A 135 -8.31 1.63 16.72
C VAL A 135 -7.39 2.74 17.21
N GLU A 136 -6.27 2.91 16.54
CA GLU A 136 -5.29 3.96 16.81
C GLU A 136 -5.17 4.98 15.67
N THR A 137 -5.93 4.83 14.60
CA THR A 137 -6.02 5.80 13.50
C THR A 137 -6.28 7.20 14.03
N GLY A 138 -5.46 8.16 13.61
CA GLY A 138 -5.57 9.56 14.05
C GLY A 138 -4.94 9.87 15.42
N LYS A 139 -4.52 8.87 16.21
CA LYS A 139 -3.72 9.11 17.44
C LYS A 139 -2.27 9.47 17.09
N TRP A 140 -1.80 9.03 15.94
CA TRP A 140 -0.45 9.20 15.44
C TRP A 140 -0.41 10.09 14.22
N ALA A 141 0.66 10.87 14.08
CA ALA A 141 1.07 11.33 12.77
C ALA A 141 1.82 10.19 12.08
N ALA A 142 1.35 9.77 10.92
CA ALA A 142 2.02 8.78 10.10
C ALA A 142 2.68 9.47 8.92
N VAL A 143 4.01 9.42 8.88
CA VAL A 143 4.82 10.06 7.85
C VAL A 143 5.47 8.98 7.00
N GLY A 144 5.21 8.99 5.71
CA GLY A 144 5.86 8.15 4.72
C GLY A 144 7.15 8.80 4.20
N MET A 145 8.20 8.03 4.06
CA MET A 145 9.39 8.38 3.28
C MET A 145 9.52 7.36 2.15
N GLN A 146 9.61 7.80 0.91
CA GLN A 146 9.65 6.89 -0.25
C GLN A 146 10.64 7.41 -1.29
N GLY A 147 11.53 6.54 -1.76
CA GLY A 147 12.50 6.86 -2.81
C GLY A 147 13.89 6.27 -2.59
N PRO A 148 14.79 6.29 -3.60
CA PRO A 148 16.11 5.68 -3.51
C PRO A 148 16.99 6.28 -2.40
N ASN A 149 16.84 7.56 -2.08
CA ASN A 149 17.62 8.25 -1.04
C ASN A 149 16.92 8.26 0.33
N ALA A 150 15.76 7.60 0.48
CA ALA A 150 14.98 7.62 1.73
C ALA A 150 15.78 7.06 2.92
N SER A 151 16.59 6.01 2.73
CA SER A 151 17.42 5.44 3.79
C SER A 151 18.48 6.41 4.28
N ASP A 152 19.15 7.11 3.39
CA ASP A 152 20.22 8.06 3.73
C ASP A 152 19.66 9.29 4.44
N ALA A 153 18.54 9.81 3.95
CA ALA A 153 17.83 10.91 4.58
C ALA A 153 17.31 10.54 5.98
N LEU A 154 16.79 9.32 6.14
CA LEU A 154 16.31 8.82 7.43
C LEU A 154 17.45 8.73 8.47
N VAL A 155 18.60 8.18 8.06
CA VAL A 155 19.79 8.11 8.91
C VAL A 155 20.32 9.50 9.24
N ALA A 156 20.37 10.41 8.29
CA ALA A 156 20.81 11.79 8.56
C ALA A 156 19.87 12.50 9.56
N ALA A 157 18.55 12.26 9.47
CA ALA A 157 17.57 12.88 10.36
C ALA A 157 17.55 12.28 11.77
N SER A 158 17.81 10.97 11.91
CA SER A 158 17.77 10.25 13.20
C SER A 158 19.12 10.11 13.88
N GLY A 159 20.23 10.11 13.13
CA GLY A 159 21.56 9.71 13.61
C GLY A 159 21.74 8.19 13.75
N GLU A 160 20.76 7.37 13.40
CA GLU A 160 20.78 5.91 13.61
C GLU A 160 21.05 5.13 12.31
N GLY A 161 22.32 4.76 12.09
CA GLY A 161 22.75 4.03 10.88
C GLY A 161 22.08 2.68 10.69
N SER A 162 21.72 2.00 11.77
CA SER A 162 21.09 0.67 11.74
C SER A 162 19.66 0.63 11.14
N LEU A 163 19.05 1.79 10.89
CA LEU A 163 17.76 1.86 10.19
C LEU A 163 17.83 1.40 8.73
N ARG A 164 19.02 1.47 8.11
CA ARG A 164 19.23 0.91 6.75
C ARG A 164 19.04 -0.60 6.70
N ASP A 165 19.36 -1.29 7.81
CA ASP A 165 19.41 -2.75 7.90
C ASP A 165 18.04 -3.36 8.28
N LEU A 166 17.01 -2.54 8.47
CA LEU A 166 15.66 -3.06 8.71
C LEU A 166 15.23 -3.98 7.56
N ALA A 167 14.83 -5.20 7.90
CA ALA A 167 14.21 -6.12 6.95
C ALA A 167 12.88 -5.53 6.43
N PRO A 168 12.37 -5.97 5.28
CA PRO A 168 11.01 -5.61 4.84
C PRO A 168 10.00 -5.85 5.97
N TYR A 169 9.15 -4.86 6.24
CA TYR A 169 8.21 -4.83 7.38
C TYR A 169 8.85 -4.88 8.76
N GLY A 170 10.18 -4.84 8.87
CA GLY A 170 10.88 -4.70 10.14
C GLY A 170 10.65 -3.30 10.74
N SER A 171 10.58 -3.22 12.08
CA SER A 171 10.30 -1.98 12.80
C SER A 171 11.08 -1.84 14.07
N ARG A 172 11.27 -0.59 14.52
CA ARG A 172 11.86 -0.28 15.81
C ARG A 172 11.50 1.12 16.28
N LEU A 173 11.60 1.31 17.61
CA LEU A 173 11.51 2.63 18.22
C LEU A 173 12.87 3.34 18.14
N CYS A 174 12.86 4.59 17.71
CA CYS A 174 14.03 5.45 17.53
C CYS A 174 13.78 6.83 18.14
N ARG A 175 14.84 7.61 18.34
CA ARG A 175 14.72 9.01 18.74
C ARG A 175 15.08 9.94 17.58
N PHE A 176 14.20 10.92 17.35
CA PHE A 176 14.46 12.05 16.47
C PHE A 176 14.50 13.32 17.33
N ALA A 177 15.70 13.86 17.57
CA ALA A 177 15.93 14.89 18.57
C ALA A 177 15.37 14.44 19.95
N ASP A 178 14.32 15.09 20.44
CA ASP A 178 13.73 14.80 21.76
C ASP A 178 12.44 13.94 21.68
N HIS A 179 12.08 13.43 20.49
CA HIS A 179 10.84 12.70 20.28
C HIS A 179 11.08 11.23 19.99
N ASP A 180 10.32 10.37 20.62
CA ASP A 180 10.24 8.95 20.26
C ASP A 180 9.42 8.79 19.00
N VAL A 181 9.98 8.09 18.01
CA VAL A 181 9.36 7.81 16.70
C VAL A 181 9.49 6.32 16.43
N TRP A 182 8.38 5.68 16.20
CA TRP A 182 8.36 4.31 15.72
C TRP A 182 8.59 4.31 14.21
N VAL A 183 9.56 3.53 13.75
CA VAL A 183 9.98 3.47 12.36
C VAL A 183 9.82 2.06 11.85
N ALA A 184 9.13 1.88 10.71
CA ALA A 184 9.07 0.60 10.01
C ALA A 184 9.58 0.74 8.57
N ARG A 185 10.24 -0.29 8.08
CA ARG A 185 10.54 -0.40 6.64
C ARG A 185 9.28 -0.81 5.90
N ARG A 186 8.64 0.15 5.25
CA ARG A 186 7.37 0.00 4.55
C ARG A 186 7.43 0.75 3.21
N THR A 187 7.35 0.02 2.13
CA THR A 187 7.26 0.63 0.80
C THR A 187 5.82 0.69 0.31
N TYR A 188 5.48 1.78 -0.35
CA TYR A 188 4.18 2.00 -1.03
C TYR A 188 4.34 2.01 -2.56
N ALA A 189 5.53 1.69 -3.04
CA ALA A 189 5.90 1.55 -4.43
C ALA A 189 7.11 0.61 -4.54
N ARG A 190 7.84 0.60 -5.67
CA ARG A 190 9.00 -0.29 -5.88
C ARG A 190 10.23 0.13 -5.05
N GLU A 191 10.39 1.44 -4.87
CA GLU A 191 11.56 2.02 -4.21
C GLU A 191 11.55 1.78 -2.69
N THR A 192 12.69 1.94 -2.06
CA THR A 192 12.79 1.85 -0.59
C THR A 192 11.88 2.87 0.09
N GLY A 193 11.15 2.41 1.09
CA GLY A 193 10.25 3.26 1.85
C GLY A 193 10.23 2.94 3.34
N TYR A 194 9.78 3.93 4.11
CA TYR A 194 9.61 3.84 5.56
C TYR A 194 8.28 4.49 5.97
N LEU A 195 7.69 3.94 7.02
CA LEU A 195 6.58 4.53 7.76
C LEU A 195 7.09 4.96 9.12
N LEU A 196 6.88 6.22 9.47
CA LEU A 196 7.25 6.80 10.75
C LEU A 196 5.99 7.19 11.50
N LEU A 197 5.83 6.69 12.72
CA LEU A 197 4.72 7.06 13.61
C LEU A 197 5.26 7.90 14.76
N ALA A 198 4.72 9.10 14.90
CA ALA A 198 5.05 10.03 15.99
C ALA A 198 3.77 10.52 16.67
N SER A 199 3.88 10.99 17.91
CA SER A 199 2.75 11.64 18.56
C SER A 199 2.28 12.86 17.76
N ALA A 200 1.00 13.19 17.82
CA ALA A 200 0.45 14.37 17.15
C ALA A 200 1.20 15.66 17.54
N ALA A 201 1.68 15.76 18.78
CA ALA A 201 2.47 16.90 19.25
C ALA A 201 3.85 17.01 18.59
N ALA A 202 4.47 15.87 18.25
CA ALA A 202 5.78 15.81 17.60
C ALA A 202 5.73 15.90 16.07
N ALA A 203 4.55 15.75 15.47
CA ALA A 203 4.34 15.65 14.03
C ALA A 203 5.03 16.74 13.21
N GLY A 204 4.79 18.01 13.58
CA GLY A 204 5.37 19.15 12.87
C GLY A 204 6.88 19.24 13.00
N ALA A 205 7.42 18.93 14.18
CA ALA A 205 8.86 18.92 14.43
C ALA A 205 9.56 17.81 13.64
N LEU A 206 8.99 16.58 13.66
CA LEU A 206 9.49 15.44 12.88
C LEU A 206 9.53 15.77 11.38
N TRP A 207 8.40 16.24 10.84
CA TRP A 207 8.29 16.63 9.43
C TRP A 207 9.36 17.65 9.03
N GLN A 208 9.53 18.70 9.86
CA GLN A 208 10.51 19.74 9.58
C GLN A 208 11.95 19.23 9.67
N THR A 209 12.27 18.40 10.67
CA THR A 209 13.62 17.80 10.82
C THR A 209 13.97 16.95 9.61
N ILE A 210 13.09 16.04 9.19
CA ILE A 210 13.34 15.18 8.02
C ILE A 210 13.46 16.03 6.75
N ARG A 211 12.61 17.05 6.57
CA ARG A 211 12.68 17.93 5.41
C ARG A 211 13.98 18.69 5.33
N GLN A 212 14.45 19.28 6.45
CA GLN A 212 15.69 20.05 6.49
C GLN A 212 16.93 19.17 6.27
N GLN A 213 17.01 18.03 6.95
CA GLN A 213 18.12 17.10 6.77
C GLN A 213 18.08 16.40 5.40
N GLY A 214 16.90 16.28 4.85
CA GLY A 214 16.64 15.63 3.56
C GLY A 214 16.96 16.50 2.35
N GLU A 215 17.17 17.81 2.49
CA GLU A 215 17.53 18.70 1.38
C GLU A 215 18.82 18.24 0.65
N ALA A 216 19.76 17.67 1.39
CA ALA A 216 21.00 17.12 0.83
C ALA A 216 20.81 15.81 0.01
N PHE A 217 19.63 15.23 0.05
CA PHE A 217 19.26 13.97 -0.59
C PHE A 217 18.15 14.13 -1.63
N ASP A 218 17.98 15.32 -2.16
CA ASP A 218 16.95 15.68 -3.15
C ASP A 218 15.52 15.35 -2.65
N GLY A 219 15.26 15.58 -1.36
CA GLY A 219 13.99 15.31 -0.71
C GLY A 219 13.01 16.46 -0.83
N CYS A 220 11.73 16.16 -1.05
CA CYS A 220 10.65 17.16 -0.97
C CYS A 220 9.37 16.60 -0.35
N ALA A 221 8.44 17.50 0.01
CA ALA A 221 7.08 17.12 0.34
C ALA A 221 6.38 16.61 -0.92
N VAL A 222 5.67 15.50 -0.81
CA VAL A 222 4.99 14.82 -1.92
C VAL A 222 3.55 14.53 -1.55
N GLY A 223 2.63 14.85 -2.46
CA GLY A 223 1.22 14.53 -2.32
C GLY A 223 0.86 13.16 -2.88
N LEU A 224 -0.38 12.75 -2.59
CA LEU A 224 -0.88 11.42 -2.92
C LEU A 224 -0.96 11.16 -4.43
N ALA A 225 -1.08 12.20 -5.28
CA ALA A 225 -1.14 12.03 -6.74
C ALA A 225 0.15 11.45 -7.31
N ALA A 226 1.33 11.95 -6.87
CA ALA A 226 2.60 11.42 -7.32
C ALA A 226 2.87 10.01 -6.78
N LEU A 227 2.49 9.74 -5.52
CA LEU A 227 2.58 8.40 -4.94
C LEU A 227 1.69 7.39 -5.69
N ASP A 228 0.46 7.78 -6.05
CA ASP A 228 -0.46 6.93 -6.82
C ASP A 228 0.09 6.61 -8.21
N THR A 229 0.70 7.58 -8.89
CA THR A 229 1.41 7.34 -10.15
C THR A 229 2.52 6.30 -9.97
N LEU A 230 3.35 6.47 -8.95
CA LEU A 230 4.48 5.56 -8.70
C LEU A 230 4.04 4.14 -8.34
N ARG A 231 2.95 3.96 -7.54
CA ARG A 231 2.46 2.64 -7.19
C ARG A 231 1.87 1.91 -8.41
N ILE A 232 1.19 2.64 -9.35
CA ILE A 232 0.67 2.07 -10.60
C ILE A 232 1.84 1.58 -11.47
N GLU A 233 2.89 2.40 -11.65
CA GLU A 233 4.11 2.00 -12.36
C GLU A 233 4.77 0.76 -11.74
N SER A 234 4.74 0.67 -10.42
CA SER A 234 5.27 -0.47 -9.66
C SER A 234 4.38 -1.73 -9.74
N GLY A 235 3.18 -1.61 -10.29
CA GLY A 235 2.22 -2.71 -10.34
C GLY A 235 1.64 -3.08 -8.97
N MET A 236 1.71 -2.19 -7.99
CA MET A 236 1.19 -2.43 -6.63
C MET A 236 -0.31 -2.11 -6.56
N PRO A 237 -1.16 -3.13 -6.37
CA PRO A 237 -2.59 -2.92 -6.24
C PRO A 237 -2.93 -2.31 -4.88
N ARG A 238 -4.02 -1.54 -4.83
CA ARG A 238 -4.57 -0.92 -3.63
C ARG A 238 -5.96 -1.46 -3.34
N PHE A 239 -6.22 -1.87 -2.10
CA PHE A 239 -7.53 -2.34 -1.70
C PHE A 239 -8.57 -1.19 -1.73
N GLY A 240 -9.76 -1.49 -2.20
CA GLY A 240 -10.81 -0.50 -2.48
C GLY A 240 -10.71 0.15 -3.87
N THR A 241 -9.55 0.02 -4.54
CA THR A 241 -9.35 0.53 -5.91
C THR A 241 -9.11 -0.61 -6.90
N ASP A 242 -8.02 -1.34 -6.72
CA ASP A 242 -7.66 -2.47 -7.60
C ASP A 242 -8.15 -3.81 -7.05
N MET A 243 -8.34 -3.91 -5.77
CA MET A 243 -8.80 -5.11 -5.07
C MET A 243 -10.07 -4.81 -4.29
N THR A 244 -10.97 -5.77 -4.28
CA THR A 244 -12.26 -5.71 -3.57
C THR A 244 -12.57 -7.05 -2.93
N GLU A 245 -13.71 -7.12 -2.24
CA GLU A 245 -14.23 -8.37 -1.68
C GLU A 245 -14.52 -9.48 -2.73
N ALA A 246 -14.47 -9.16 -4.02
CA ALA A 246 -14.58 -10.13 -5.10
C ALA A 246 -13.22 -10.65 -5.58
N THR A 247 -12.12 -10.17 -4.99
CA THR A 247 -10.75 -10.51 -5.39
C THR A 247 -10.21 -11.66 -4.55
N ILE A 248 -9.49 -12.57 -5.20
CA ILE A 248 -8.68 -13.60 -4.55
C ILE A 248 -7.21 -13.11 -4.58
N PRO A 249 -6.42 -13.21 -3.50
CA PRO A 249 -5.06 -12.64 -3.45
C PRO A 249 -4.17 -13.01 -4.63
N ILE A 250 -4.23 -14.27 -5.09
CA ILE A 250 -3.43 -14.77 -6.21
C ILE A 250 -3.79 -14.07 -7.53
N GLU A 251 -5.06 -13.68 -7.71
CA GLU A 251 -5.50 -12.90 -8.89
C GLU A 251 -4.86 -11.49 -8.92
N ALA A 252 -4.57 -10.94 -7.74
CA ALA A 252 -3.94 -9.62 -7.55
C ALA A 252 -2.41 -9.66 -7.42
N ASN A 253 -1.78 -10.80 -7.69
CA ASN A 253 -0.32 -11.02 -7.57
C ASN A 253 0.22 -10.88 -6.13
N LEU A 254 -0.57 -11.20 -5.10
CA LEU A 254 -0.19 -11.07 -3.70
C LEU A 254 0.39 -12.37 -3.11
N GLN A 255 1.25 -13.07 -3.84
CA GLN A 255 1.87 -14.32 -3.38
C GLN A 255 2.70 -14.12 -2.12
N GLU A 256 3.35 -12.97 -1.96
CA GLU A 256 4.13 -12.64 -0.75
C GLU A 256 3.28 -12.51 0.52
N ALA A 257 1.97 -12.23 0.37
CA ALA A 257 1.04 -12.15 1.49
C ALA A 257 0.53 -13.53 1.96
N ILE A 258 0.99 -14.64 1.34
CA ILE A 258 0.48 -15.98 1.58
C ILE A 258 1.63 -16.89 2.04
N SER A 259 1.46 -17.53 3.20
CA SER A 259 2.31 -18.64 3.60
C SER A 259 1.70 -19.96 3.18
N TYR A 260 2.45 -20.75 2.41
CA TYR A 260 2.05 -22.08 1.98
C TYR A 260 2.51 -23.19 2.94
N THR A 261 3.26 -22.85 4.00
CA THR A 261 3.86 -23.80 4.95
C THR A 261 3.31 -23.67 6.36
N LYS A 262 2.59 -22.60 6.69
CA LYS A 262 1.97 -22.42 8.00
C LYS A 262 0.75 -23.34 8.19
N GLY A 263 0.23 -23.39 9.44
CA GLY A 263 -1.02 -24.07 9.78
C GLY A 263 -2.26 -23.45 9.12
N CYS A 264 -3.44 -23.98 9.46
CA CYS A 264 -4.71 -23.57 8.87
C CYS A 264 -5.05 -22.10 9.17
N TYR A 265 -5.68 -21.45 8.21
CA TYR A 265 -6.25 -20.10 8.33
C TYR A 265 -7.56 -19.98 7.54
N VAL A 266 -8.35 -18.96 7.82
CA VAL A 266 -9.64 -18.73 7.16
C VAL A 266 -9.46 -18.57 5.65
N GLY A 267 -10.21 -19.32 4.85
CA GLY A 267 -10.16 -19.27 3.37
C GLY A 267 -9.03 -20.07 2.70
N GLN A 268 -8.16 -20.71 3.46
CA GLN A 268 -6.99 -21.45 2.94
C GLN A 268 -7.35 -22.53 1.90
N GLU A 269 -8.48 -23.22 2.04
CA GLU A 269 -8.85 -24.31 1.14
C GLU A 269 -8.93 -23.85 -0.32
N VAL A 270 -9.49 -22.67 -0.56
CA VAL A 270 -9.61 -22.09 -1.90
C VAL A 270 -8.23 -21.72 -2.46
N ILE A 271 -7.39 -21.11 -1.63
CA ILE A 271 -6.02 -20.74 -2.00
C ILE A 271 -5.21 -21.97 -2.37
N ALA A 272 -5.21 -23.01 -1.52
CA ALA A 272 -4.51 -24.25 -1.78
C ALA A 272 -5.01 -24.98 -3.05
N ARG A 273 -6.32 -24.94 -3.33
CA ARG A 273 -6.89 -25.52 -4.54
C ARG A 273 -6.44 -24.78 -5.79
N ILE A 274 -6.35 -23.46 -5.75
CA ILE A 274 -5.86 -22.65 -6.88
C ILE A 274 -4.38 -22.91 -7.10
N ASP A 275 -3.59 -22.92 -6.06
CA ASP A 275 -2.16 -23.25 -6.10
C ASP A 275 -1.92 -24.63 -6.73
N ALA A 276 -2.63 -25.67 -6.26
CA ALA A 276 -2.56 -27.01 -6.81
C ALA A 276 -2.97 -27.11 -8.30
N ARG A 277 -3.87 -26.23 -8.77
CA ARG A 277 -4.26 -26.12 -10.19
C ARG A 277 -3.23 -25.35 -11.03
N GLY A 278 -2.37 -24.56 -10.38
CA GLY A 278 -1.32 -23.76 -11.00
C GLY A 278 -1.83 -22.56 -11.85
N HIS A 279 -3.08 -22.16 -11.72
CA HIS A 279 -3.62 -20.99 -12.44
C HIS A 279 -4.90 -20.42 -11.85
N VAL A 280 -5.12 -19.14 -12.10
CA VAL A 280 -6.34 -18.39 -11.86
C VAL A 280 -7.13 -18.17 -13.16
N ASN A 281 -8.38 -17.79 -13.07
CA ASN A 281 -9.22 -17.49 -14.25
C ASN A 281 -8.95 -16.10 -14.83
N ARG A 282 -8.46 -15.18 -14.01
CA ARG A 282 -8.11 -13.80 -14.35
C ARG A 282 -6.94 -13.36 -13.48
N GLN A 283 -6.19 -12.36 -13.92
CA GLN A 283 -5.06 -11.83 -13.16
C GLN A 283 -4.91 -10.34 -13.42
N LEU A 284 -4.40 -9.62 -12.43
CA LEU A 284 -4.02 -8.22 -12.55
C LEU A 284 -2.78 -8.12 -13.43
N VAL A 285 -2.86 -7.29 -14.47
CA VAL A 285 -1.78 -7.03 -15.43
C VAL A 285 -1.58 -5.54 -15.65
N GLY A 286 -0.43 -5.19 -16.20
CA GLY A 286 -0.19 -3.88 -16.77
C GLY A 286 -0.79 -3.76 -18.17
N LEU A 287 -1.22 -2.56 -18.54
CA LEU A 287 -1.71 -2.22 -19.87
C LEU A 287 -1.05 -0.94 -20.36
N LEU A 288 -0.51 -0.97 -21.56
CA LEU A 288 0.06 0.18 -22.26
C LEU A 288 -0.99 0.72 -23.22
N LEU A 289 -1.34 2.01 -23.11
CA LEU A 289 -2.40 2.65 -23.89
C LEU A 289 -1.88 3.78 -24.81
N GLY A 290 -0.55 3.98 -24.92
CA GLY A 290 0.06 5.04 -25.72
C GLY A 290 -0.39 6.43 -25.26
N ASP A 291 -0.66 7.32 -26.22
CA ASP A 291 -1.07 8.71 -25.95
C ASP A 291 -2.58 8.87 -25.64
N ALA A 292 -3.27 7.77 -25.31
CA ALA A 292 -4.68 7.83 -25.00
C ALA A 292 -4.98 8.67 -23.75
N ALA A 293 -6.19 9.25 -23.71
CA ALA A 293 -6.72 9.82 -22.47
C ALA A 293 -6.84 8.73 -21.39
N LEU A 294 -6.77 9.14 -20.11
CA LEU A 294 -6.90 8.22 -18.99
C LEU A 294 -8.27 7.51 -19.04
N PRO A 295 -8.31 6.18 -19.11
CA PRO A 295 -9.56 5.43 -18.99
C PRO A 295 -10.09 5.52 -17.56
N GLU A 296 -11.41 5.47 -17.42
CA GLU A 296 -12.05 5.41 -16.12
C GLU A 296 -11.90 4.02 -15.47
N ALA A 297 -11.91 3.98 -14.15
CA ALA A 297 -12.01 2.72 -13.42
C ALA A 297 -13.31 2.00 -13.80
N GLY A 298 -13.23 0.69 -14.08
CA GLY A 298 -14.34 -0.12 -14.58
C GLY A 298 -14.48 -0.14 -16.12
N ALA A 299 -13.72 0.65 -16.86
CA ALA A 299 -13.68 0.60 -18.32
C ALA A 299 -13.40 -0.82 -18.80
N LYS A 300 -14.20 -1.31 -19.75
CA LYS A 300 -14.16 -2.72 -20.18
C LYS A 300 -13.05 -2.97 -21.18
N ILE A 301 -12.43 -4.15 -21.05
CA ILE A 301 -11.35 -4.62 -21.92
C ILE A 301 -11.89 -5.73 -22.84
N PHE A 302 -11.56 -5.64 -24.12
CA PHE A 302 -12.02 -6.55 -25.16
C PHE A 302 -10.87 -7.20 -25.94
N SER A 303 -11.11 -8.45 -26.43
CA SER A 303 -10.22 -9.21 -27.30
C SER A 303 -11.02 -10.07 -28.31
N PRO A 304 -11.04 -9.80 -29.61
CA PRO A 304 -11.28 -8.50 -30.26
C PRO A 304 -12.67 -7.93 -29.95
N GLU A 305 -13.73 -8.78 -29.84
CA GLU A 305 -15.09 -8.32 -29.51
C GLU A 305 -15.62 -8.90 -28.19
N ARG A 306 -14.90 -9.89 -27.64
CA ARG A 306 -15.24 -10.52 -26.37
C ARG A 306 -14.72 -9.70 -25.21
N GLU A 307 -15.56 -9.40 -24.22
CA GLU A 307 -15.13 -8.82 -22.95
C GLU A 307 -14.23 -9.80 -22.20
N VAL A 308 -13.00 -9.38 -21.94
CA VAL A 308 -11.95 -10.17 -21.25
C VAL A 308 -11.50 -9.57 -19.94
N GLY A 309 -11.96 -8.36 -19.58
CA GLY A 309 -11.53 -7.73 -18.35
C GLY A 309 -12.04 -6.31 -18.15
N TRP A 310 -11.42 -5.63 -17.19
CA TRP A 310 -11.72 -4.24 -16.86
C TRP A 310 -10.49 -3.52 -16.27
N ILE A 311 -10.43 -2.20 -16.43
CA ILE A 311 -9.44 -1.30 -15.84
C ILE A 311 -9.78 -1.09 -14.36
N THR A 312 -8.76 -1.02 -13.51
CA THR A 312 -8.91 -0.66 -12.09
C THR A 312 -8.28 0.68 -11.76
N SER A 313 -7.09 0.94 -12.27
CA SER A 313 -6.35 2.20 -12.10
C SER A 313 -5.67 2.60 -13.39
N ALA A 314 -5.51 3.90 -13.62
CA ALA A 314 -4.77 4.42 -14.76
C ALA A 314 -4.02 5.71 -14.39
N THR A 315 -2.89 5.95 -15.03
CA THR A 315 -2.10 7.17 -14.86
C THR A 315 -1.36 7.52 -16.15
N GLN A 316 -1.03 8.81 -16.29
CA GLN A 316 -0.02 9.24 -17.26
C GLN A 316 1.35 9.00 -16.63
N SER A 317 2.05 7.98 -17.09
CA SER A 317 3.38 7.64 -16.56
C SER A 317 4.46 8.55 -17.15
N PRO A 318 5.18 9.31 -16.32
CA PRO A 318 6.31 10.08 -16.80
C PRO A 318 7.49 9.18 -17.22
N ALA A 319 7.71 8.03 -16.54
CA ALA A 319 8.77 7.09 -16.88
C ALA A 319 8.54 6.42 -18.23
N MET A 320 7.28 6.04 -18.52
CA MET A 320 6.91 5.40 -19.78
C MET A 320 6.57 6.39 -20.88
N SER A 321 6.42 7.69 -20.56
CA SER A 321 5.96 8.76 -21.45
C SER A 321 4.65 8.42 -22.18
N GLN A 322 3.75 7.69 -21.52
CA GLN A 322 2.47 7.25 -22.06
C GLN A 322 1.43 6.96 -20.96
N THR A 323 0.19 6.80 -21.34
CA THR A 323 -0.86 6.31 -20.45
C THR A 323 -0.64 4.82 -20.18
N ILE A 324 -0.64 4.47 -18.89
CA ILE A 324 -0.60 3.08 -18.42
C ILE A 324 -1.79 2.81 -17.49
N ALA A 325 -2.16 1.55 -17.37
CA ALA A 325 -3.22 1.15 -16.46
C ALA A 325 -2.96 -0.21 -15.82
N LEU A 326 -3.57 -0.43 -14.66
CA LEU A 326 -3.76 -1.74 -14.05
C LEU A 326 -5.16 -2.23 -14.41
N GLY A 327 -5.29 -3.53 -14.65
CA GLY A 327 -6.59 -4.11 -14.94
C GLY A 327 -6.57 -5.63 -14.80
N TYR A 328 -7.74 -6.20 -14.52
CA TYR A 328 -7.90 -7.65 -14.55
C TYR A 328 -8.21 -8.12 -15.95
N VAL A 329 -7.48 -9.13 -16.39
CA VAL A 329 -7.66 -9.75 -17.70
C VAL A 329 -7.81 -11.25 -17.54
N ARG A 330 -8.67 -11.87 -18.36
CA ARG A 330 -8.88 -13.33 -18.40
C ARG A 330 -7.61 -14.06 -18.82
N ARG A 331 -7.44 -15.28 -18.29
CA ARG A 331 -6.26 -16.13 -18.47
C ARG A 331 -5.79 -16.28 -19.93
N GLU A 332 -6.72 -16.40 -20.86
CA GLU A 332 -6.41 -16.57 -22.29
C GLU A 332 -5.74 -15.34 -22.93
N SER A 333 -5.74 -14.19 -22.26
CA SER A 333 -5.22 -12.92 -22.78
C SER A 333 -4.11 -12.32 -21.91
N LEU A 334 -3.51 -13.08 -20.97
CA LEU A 334 -2.52 -12.58 -20.00
C LEU A 334 -1.12 -12.38 -20.57
N ALA A 335 -0.79 -12.98 -21.72
CA ALA A 335 0.58 -12.95 -22.23
C ALA A 335 1.02 -11.50 -22.55
N PRO A 336 2.19 -11.05 -22.05
CA PRO A 336 2.73 -9.76 -22.42
C PRO A 336 2.83 -9.61 -23.94
N GLY A 337 2.48 -8.44 -24.46
CA GLY A 337 2.40 -8.16 -25.90
C GLY A 337 1.02 -8.49 -26.52
N THR A 338 0.09 -9.09 -25.78
CA THR A 338 -1.27 -9.37 -26.30
C THR A 338 -2.01 -8.06 -26.62
N PRO A 339 -2.47 -7.87 -27.87
CA PRO A 339 -3.26 -6.70 -28.24
C PRO A 339 -4.69 -6.81 -27.70
N LEU A 340 -5.16 -5.74 -27.11
CA LEU A 340 -6.50 -5.60 -26.52
C LEU A 340 -7.11 -4.25 -26.93
N GLN A 341 -8.36 -4.04 -26.58
CA GLN A 341 -9.05 -2.76 -26.72
C GLN A 341 -9.71 -2.38 -25.40
N VAL A 342 -9.55 -1.14 -24.98
CA VAL A 342 -10.23 -0.57 -23.80
C VAL A 342 -11.36 0.32 -24.30
N ARG A 343 -12.58 0.03 -23.90
CA ARG A 343 -13.75 0.84 -24.23
C ARG A 343 -13.89 1.98 -23.25
N THR A 344 -13.71 3.20 -23.74
CA THR A 344 -13.89 4.45 -23.00
C THR A 344 -15.12 5.21 -23.54
N GLU A 345 -15.53 6.25 -22.83
CA GLU A 345 -16.62 7.12 -23.31
C GLU A 345 -16.26 7.83 -24.63
N ALA A 346 -14.97 8.09 -24.87
CA ALA A 346 -14.47 8.71 -26.11
C ALA A 346 -14.31 7.72 -27.27
N GLY A 347 -14.53 6.42 -27.05
CA GLY A 347 -14.36 5.36 -28.04
C GLY A 347 -13.40 4.27 -27.59
N ASP A 348 -13.18 3.30 -28.48
CA ASP A 348 -12.29 2.18 -28.21
C ASP A 348 -10.82 2.61 -28.39
N VAL A 349 -9.99 2.35 -27.38
CA VAL A 349 -8.57 2.70 -27.33
C VAL A 349 -7.73 1.43 -27.44
N PRO A 350 -6.74 1.33 -28.33
CA PRO A 350 -5.81 0.22 -28.37
C PRO A 350 -5.03 0.10 -27.05
N ALA A 351 -4.87 -1.12 -26.56
CA ALA A 351 -4.08 -1.43 -25.40
C ALA A 351 -3.22 -2.67 -25.65
N THR A 352 -2.10 -2.76 -24.95
CA THR A 352 -1.21 -3.93 -25.01
C THR A 352 -0.91 -4.40 -23.59
N VAL A 353 -1.04 -5.70 -23.34
CA VAL A 353 -0.69 -6.29 -22.05
C VAL A 353 0.79 -6.14 -21.78
N SER A 354 1.15 -5.68 -20.59
CA SER A 354 2.52 -5.56 -20.10
C SER A 354 2.70 -6.41 -18.83
N ALA A 355 3.91 -6.90 -18.63
CA ALA A 355 4.31 -7.43 -17.33
C ALA A 355 4.30 -6.33 -16.27
N LEU A 356 4.22 -6.73 -14.99
CA LEU A 356 4.35 -5.87 -13.83
C LEU A 356 5.61 -6.27 -13.04
N PRO A 357 6.37 -5.31 -12.49
CA PRO A 357 6.19 -3.86 -12.66
C PRO A 357 6.42 -3.41 -14.11
N PHE A 358 5.93 -2.22 -14.45
CA PHE A 358 6.23 -1.65 -15.76
C PHE A 358 7.73 -1.35 -15.88
N ASP A 359 8.34 -1.75 -17.01
CA ASP A 359 9.76 -1.51 -17.30
C ASP A 359 9.90 -0.08 -17.85
N GLY A 360 10.14 0.85 -16.97
CA GLY A 360 10.32 2.27 -17.27
C GLY A 360 11.59 2.85 -16.65
N GLY A 361 12.67 2.06 -16.61
CA GLY A 361 13.98 2.54 -16.14
C GLY A 361 14.33 2.18 -14.71
#